data_d05a89d35846d47730d08a264e5b8670
#
_entry.id   d05a89d35846d47730d08a264e5b8670
#
_cell.length_a   1.000
_cell.length_b   1.000
_cell.length_c   1.000
_cell.angle_alpha   90.00
_cell.angle_beta   90.00
_cell.angle_gamma   90.00
#
_symmetry.space_group_name_H-M   'P 1'
#
loop_
_entity.id
_entity.type
_entity.pdbx_description
1 polymer ?
#
loop_
_entity_poly.entity_id
_entity_poly.type
_entity_poly.pdbx_seq_one_letter_code
_entity_poly.pdbx_strand_id
1 'polypeptide(L)'
;MRVVHARGEPTLTIDLRDPTLPVKAVRLALGLSPHPEGGHYRELWRDRPTGGGRGAATSILFLLAAGERSRWHRVDAAEIWLWHAGAPLLLGINTPQGTTQLVRLGTDLADGEVLQAVVPAHAWQDARSLGAWTVVSCVVAPAFEFAGFEMAPQGWSPGGGESR
;
A
#
# COMPACT_ATOMS: atom_id res chain seq x y z
N MET A 1 12.57 -27.34 -7.87
CA MET A 1 12.39 -26.09 -7.09
C MET A 1 11.28 -26.37 -6.07
N ARG A 2 11.60 -26.49 -4.77
CA ARG A 2 10.58 -26.76 -3.74
C ARG A 2 9.96 -25.44 -3.32
N VAL A 3 8.65 -25.30 -3.51
CA VAL A 3 7.88 -24.22 -2.91
C VAL A 3 7.85 -24.48 -1.40
N VAL A 4 8.46 -23.57 -0.62
CA VAL A 4 8.46 -23.67 0.84
C VAL A 4 7.15 -23.09 1.33
N HIS A 5 6.22 -23.94 1.73
CA HIS A 5 5.04 -23.53 2.49
C HIS A 5 5.43 -23.48 3.97
N ALA A 6 5.27 -22.32 4.60
CA ALA A 6 5.39 -22.20 6.05
C ALA A 6 4.36 -23.11 6.72
N ARG A 7 4.82 -24.00 7.63
CA ARG A 7 3.98 -24.99 8.33
C ARG A 7 3.30 -24.29 9.53
N GLY A 8 2.01 -24.57 9.72
CA GLY A 8 1.49 -24.66 11.07
C GLY A 8 0.13 -24.10 11.44
N GLU A 9 -0.68 -23.54 10.51
CA GLU A 9 -2.11 -23.25 10.76
C GLU A 9 -2.94 -23.60 9.54
N PRO A 10 -4.25 -23.94 9.67
CA PRO A 10 -5.10 -24.15 8.51
C PRO A 10 -5.20 -22.84 7.72
N THR A 11 -4.33 -22.68 6.74
CA THR A 11 -4.40 -21.54 5.82
C THR A 11 -5.68 -21.68 5.03
N LEU A 12 -6.58 -20.72 5.17
CA LEU A 12 -7.76 -20.62 4.34
C LEU A 12 -7.26 -20.51 2.89
N THR A 13 -7.46 -21.57 2.11
CA THR A 13 -7.05 -21.55 0.71
C THR A 13 -8.11 -20.78 -0.07
N ILE A 14 -7.77 -19.57 -0.52
CA ILE A 14 -8.62 -18.73 -1.36
C ILE A 14 -7.90 -18.43 -2.68
N ASP A 15 -8.66 -18.20 -3.73
CA ASP A 15 -8.13 -17.75 -5.02
C ASP A 15 -8.41 -16.25 -5.19
N LEU A 16 -7.38 -15.42 -5.09
CA LEU A 16 -7.52 -13.96 -5.19
C LEU A 16 -7.99 -13.47 -6.57
N ARG A 17 -8.06 -14.35 -7.57
CA ARG A 17 -8.67 -14.03 -8.87
C ARG A 17 -10.21 -13.97 -8.81
N ASP A 18 -10.81 -14.52 -7.74
CA ASP A 18 -12.25 -14.42 -7.50
C ASP A 18 -12.60 -13.03 -6.95
N PRO A 19 -13.26 -12.15 -7.73
CA PRO A 19 -13.57 -10.78 -7.29
C PRO A 19 -14.72 -10.74 -6.26
N THR A 20 -15.41 -11.86 -6.02
CA THR A 20 -16.55 -11.94 -5.10
C THR A 20 -16.13 -12.29 -3.67
N LEU A 21 -14.86 -12.57 -3.43
CA LEU A 21 -14.34 -12.89 -2.11
C LEU A 21 -14.69 -11.79 -1.08
N PRO A 22 -15.29 -12.17 0.06
CA PRO A 22 -15.50 -11.22 1.15
C PRO A 22 -14.16 -10.68 1.67
N VAL A 23 -14.04 -9.39 1.87
CA VAL A 23 -12.81 -8.74 2.35
C VAL A 23 -12.27 -9.37 3.65
N LYS A 24 -13.17 -9.82 4.54
CA LYS A 24 -12.80 -10.51 5.78
C LYS A 24 -12.03 -11.81 5.50
N ALA A 25 -12.44 -12.58 4.48
CA ALA A 25 -11.75 -13.81 4.09
C ALA A 25 -10.35 -13.51 3.53
N VAL A 26 -10.23 -12.45 2.71
CA VAL A 26 -8.93 -12.02 2.17
C VAL A 26 -7.99 -11.57 3.29
N ARG A 27 -8.46 -10.73 4.23
CA ARG A 27 -7.67 -10.29 5.39
C ARG A 27 -7.17 -11.47 6.23
N LEU A 28 -8.05 -12.43 6.51
CA LEU A 28 -7.70 -13.61 7.29
C LEU A 28 -6.68 -14.49 6.57
N ALA A 29 -6.90 -14.80 5.30
CA ALA A 29 -6.01 -15.64 4.50
C ALA A 29 -4.60 -15.04 4.33
N LEU A 30 -4.50 -13.71 4.24
CA LEU A 30 -3.24 -13.00 4.13
C LEU A 30 -2.62 -12.63 5.48
N GLY A 31 -3.33 -12.87 6.60
CA GLY A 31 -2.85 -12.56 7.96
C GLY A 31 -2.62 -11.07 8.19
N LEU A 32 -3.55 -10.23 7.73
CA LEU A 32 -3.42 -8.77 7.79
C LEU A 32 -3.95 -8.19 9.10
N SER A 33 -3.27 -7.17 9.61
CA SER A 33 -3.64 -6.36 10.79
C SER A 33 -3.91 -4.91 10.39
N PRO A 34 -4.70 -4.14 11.16
CA PRO A 34 -4.96 -2.73 10.88
C PRO A 34 -3.68 -1.90 10.78
N HIS A 35 -3.63 -0.95 9.83
CA HIS A 35 -2.53 0.00 9.66
C HIS A 35 -2.91 1.40 10.19
N PRO A 36 -1.97 2.18 10.79
CA PRO A 36 -2.26 3.52 11.32
C PRO A 36 -2.80 4.52 10.30
N GLU A 37 -2.40 4.42 9.03
CA GLU A 37 -2.89 5.29 7.96
C GLU A 37 -4.29 4.92 7.46
N GLY A 38 -4.79 3.77 7.85
CA GLY A 38 -6.00 3.11 7.35
C GLY A 38 -5.67 1.85 6.57
N GLY A 39 -6.69 1.03 6.29
CA GLY A 39 -6.49 -0.28 5.67
C GLY A 39 -5.85 -1.32 6.57
N HIS A 40 -5.37 -2.41 5.97
CA HIS A 40 -4.78 -3.55 6.68
C HIS A 40 -3.49 -3.97 6.00
N TYR A 41 -2.49 -4.39 6.80
CA TYR A 41 -1.17 -4.75 6.28
C TYR A 41 -0.54 -5.93 7.01
N ARG A 42 0.51 -6.47 6.39
CA ARG A 42 1.46 -7.39 7.02
C ARG A 42 2.86 -7.14 6.46
N GLU A 43 3.84 -6.90 7.33
CA GLU A 43 5.24 -6.87 6.91
C GLU A 43 5.68 -8.27 6.51
N LEU A 44 6.14 -8.42 5.27
CA LEU A 44 6.65 -9.67 4.73
C LEU A 44 8.15 -9.79 4.90
N TRP A 45 8.84 -8.66 4.78
CA TRP A 45 10.29 -8.63 4.82
C TRP A 45 10.80 -7.26 5.26
N ARG A 46 11.91 -7.30 6.00
CA ARG A 46 12.69 -6.13 6.39
C ARG A 46 14.16 -6.48 6.37
N ASP A 47 14.96 -5.71 5.64
CA ASP A 47 16.41 -5.78 5.74
C ASP A 47 16.88 -5.32 7.13
N ARG A 48 17.76 -6.12 7.77
CA ARG A 48 18.35 -5.84 9.08
C ARG A 48 19.85 -6.02 8.99
N PRO A 49 20.61 -4.93 8.72
CA PRO A 49 22.07 -4.99 8.63
C PRO A 49 22.69 -5.50 9.93
N THR A 50 23.67 -6.39 9.84
CA THR A 50 24.37 -6.97 11.01
C THR A 50 25.11 -5.93 11.83
N GLY A 51 25.53 -4.82 11.21
CA GLY A 51 26.19 -3.68 11.86
C GLY A 51 25.23 -2.66 12.50
N GLY A 52 23.90 -2.93 12.46
CA GLY A 52 22.88 -1.97 12.87
C GLY A 52 22.61 -0.90 11.83
N GLY A 53 21.72 0.04 12.16
CA GLY A 53 21.29 1.11 11.25
C GLY A 53 20.11 0.73 10.38
N ARG A 54 19.74 1.63 9.47
CA ARG A 54 18.59 1.48 8.57
C ARG A 54 18.90 0.48 7.48
N GLY A 55 17.99 -0.49 7.28
CA GLY A 55 18.12 -1.48 6.23
C GLY A 55 17.91 -0.90 4.81
N ALA A 56 18.21 -1.70 3.80
CA ALA A 56 18.08 -1.31 2.40
C ALA A 56 16.62 -1.17 1.97
N ALA A 57 15.71 -2.03 2.47
CA ALA A 57 14.29 -1.94 2.14
C ALA A 57 13.40 -2.69 3.13
N THR A 58 12.09 -2.40 3.05
CA THR A 58 11.00 -3.16 3.65
C THR A 58 9.95 -3.50 2.58
N SER A 59 9.23 -4.59 2.79
CA SER A 59 8.10 -4.98 1.94
C SER A 59 6.91 -5.38 2.79
N ILE A 60 5.74 -4.84 2.47
CA ILE A 60 4.47 -5.20 3.09
C ILE A 60 3.47 -5.70 2.05
N LEU A 61 2.53 -6.55 2.47
CA LEU A 61 1.21 -6.62 1.82
C LEU A 61 0.33 -5.55 2.44
N PHE A 62 -0.49 -4.91 1.60
CA PHE A 62 -1.43 -3.90 2.03
C PHE A 62 -2.78 -4.09 1.33
N LEU A 63 -3.87 -3.95 2.08
CA LEU A 63 -5.23 -4.11 1.58
C LEU A 63 -6.07 -2.91 1.97
N LEU A 64 -6.77 -2.37 0.99
CA LEU A 64 -7.83 -1.38 1.17
C LEU A 64 -9.16 -1.97 0.72
N ALA A 65 -10.16 -1.93 1.59
CA ALA A 65 -11.54 -2.29 1.27
C ALA A 65 -12.35 -1.08 0.79
N ALA A 66 -13.53 -1.33 0.25
CA ALA A 66 -14.49 -0.28 -0.08
C ALA A 66 -14.73 0.64 1.13
N GLY A 67 -14.61 1.95 0.92
CA GLY A 67 -14.76 2.96 1.97
C GLY A 67 -13.54 3.16 2.87
N GLU A 68 -12.53 2.29 2.79
CA GLU A 68 -11.25 2.52 3.45
C GLU A 68 -10.36 3.42 2.59
N ARG A 69 -9.46 4.12 3.25
CA ARG A 69 -8.47 4.99 2.61
C ARG A 69 -7.15 4.90 3.37
N SER A 70 -6.05 4.75 2.64
CA SER A 70 -4.74 5.16 3.11
C SER A 70 -4.74 6.68 3.09
N ARG A 71 -4.79 7.31 4.26
CA ARG A 71 -4.88 8.76 4.40
C ARG A 71 -3.61 9.43 3.92
N TRP A 72 -3.70 10.70 3.53
CA TRP A 72 -2.53 11.49 3.13
C TRP A 72 -1.41 11.37 4.15
N HIS A 73 -0.27 10.88 3.69
CA HIS A 73 0.95 10.71 4.46
C HIS A 73 2.17 10.84 3.53
N ARG A 74 3.33 10.95 4.12
CA ARG A 74 4.60 10.92 3.38
C ARG A 74 5.65 10.14 4.14
N VAL A 75 6.63 9.63 3.39
CA VAL A 75 7.77 8.89 3.90
C VAL A 75 9.05 9.54 3.41
N ASP A 76 10.11 9.48 4.20
CA ASP A 76 11.43 10.01 3.88
C ASP A 76 12.24 9.14 2.88
N ALA A 77 11.59 8.14 2.30
CA ALA A 77 12.15 7.18 1.36
C ALA A 77 11.22 7.03 0.15
N ALA A 78 11.73 6.49 -0.96
CA ALA A 78 10.89 6.14 -2.09
C ALA A 78 10.02 4.92 -1.75
N GLU A 79 8.79 4.91 -2.25
CA GLU A 79 7.86 3.80 -2.09
C GLU A 79 7.35 3.31 -3.43
N ILE A 80 7.36 1.99 -3.63
CA ILE A 80 6.86 1.34 -4.84
C ILE A 80 5.58 0.61 -4.48
N TRP A 81 4.49 0.95 -5.14
CA TRP A 81 3.20 0.28 -5.06
C TRP A 81 3.06 -0.70 -6.20
N LEU A 82 2.77 -1.98 -5.90
CA LEU A 82 2.61 -3.06 -6.89
C LEU A 82 1.23 -3.68 -6.72
N TRP A 83 0.40 -3.61 -7.77
CA TRP A 83 -0.92 -4.21 -7.76
C TRP A 83 -0.86 -5.74 -7.86
N HIS A 84 -1.70 -6.45 -7.09
CA HIS A 84 -1.75 -7.91 -7.07
C HIS A 84 -3.12 -8.47 -7.40
N ALA A 85 -4.18 -7.96 -6.77
CA ALA A 85 -5.52 -8.56 -6.90
C ALA A 85 -6.64 -7.61 -6.47
N GLY A 86 -7.85 -7.96 -6.86
CA GLY A 86 -9.07 -7.22 -6.54
C GLY A 86 -9.38 -6.14 -7.55
N ALA A 87 -10.06 -5.09 -7.11
CA ALA A 87 -10.38 -3.94 -7.94
C ALA A 87 -9.14 -3.08 -8.21
N PRO A 88 -9.18 -2.18 -9.22
CA PRO A 88 -8.15 -1.17 -9.37
C PRO A 88 -8.01 -0.30 -8.12
N LEU A 89 -6.81 0.24 -7.89
CA LEU A 89 -6.52 1.17 -6.82
C LEU A 89 -6.25 2.55 -7.41
N LEU A 90 -6.82 3.59 -6.82
CA LEU A 90 -6.46 4.96 -7.13
C LEU A 90 -5.43 5.46 -6.14
N LEU A 91 -4.25 5.81 -6.63
CA LEU A 91 -3.13 6.36 -5.87
C LEU A 91 -2.98 7.85 -6.23
N GLY A 92 -3.10 8.72 -5.24
CA GLY A 92 -2.77 10.13 -5.35
C GLY A 92 -1.32 10.37 -4.93
N ILE A 93 -0.57 11.11 -5.75
CA ILE A 93 0.83 11.48 -5.49
C ILE A 93 0.95 12.99 -5.64
N ASN A 94 1.38 13.69 -4.59
CA ASN A 94 1.64 15.12 -4.64
C ASN A 94 3.10 15.39 -4.25
N THR A 95 3.88 15.82 -5.24
CA THR A 95 5.29 16.18 -5.03
C THR A 95 5.41 17.60 -4.47
N PRO A 96 6.55 17.97 -3.86
CA PRO A 96 6.79 19.34 -3.39
C PRO A 96 6.64 20.42 -4.45
N GLN A 97 6.68 20.07 -5.75
CA GLN A 97 6.47 20.98 -6.87
C GLN A 97 4.97 21.28 -7.14
N GLY A 98 4.05 20.63 -6.41
CA GLY A 98 2.71 21.16 -6.17
C GLY A 98 1.57 20.56 -6.99
N THR A 99 1.79 19.67 -7.96
CA THR A 99 0.68 19.06 -8.71
C THR A 99 0.36 17.65 -8.19
N THR A 100 -0.91 17.39 -7.89
CA THR A 100 -1.36 16.04 -7.56
C THR A 100 -1.57 15.25 -8.84
N GLN A 101 -0.86 14.15 -8.96
CA GLN A 101 -1.06 13.14 -9.99
C GLN A 101 -1.97 12.04 -9.44
N LEU A 102 -2.90 11.54 -10.25
CA LEU A 102 -3.72 10.38 -9.95
C LEU A 102 -3.28 9.22 -10.84
N VAL A 103 -2.88 8.13 -10.21
CA VAL A 103 -2.43 6.91 -10.90
C VAL A 103 -3.42 5.79 -10.58
N ARG A 104 -3.93 5.10 -11.59
CA ARG A 104 -4.75 3.90 -11.42
C ARG A 104 -3.85 2.68 -11.51
N LEU A 105 -3.76 1.91 -10.43
CA LEU A 105 -3.07 0.63 -10.40
C LEU A 105 -4.07 -0.50 -10.67
N GLY A 106 -3.77 -1.35 -11.64
CA GLY A 106 -4.64 -2.45 -12.05
C GLY A 106 -4.12 -3.11 -13.31
N THR A 107 -4.97 -3.90 -13.95
CA THR A 107 -4.60 -4.73 -15.12
C THR A 107 -5.19 -4.26 -16.44
N ASP A 108 -6.07 -3.27 -16.44
CA ASP A 108 -6.64 -2.71 -17.66
C ASP A 108 -5.70 -1.67 -18.28
N LEU A 109 -4.65 -2.18 -18.93
CA LEU A 109 -3.65 -1.34 -19.59
C LEU A 109 -4.24 -0.53 -20.75
N ALA A 110 -5.35 -1.00 -21.34
CA ALA A 110 -6.03 -0.29 -22.43
C ALA A 110 -6.75 0.98 -21.92
N ASP A 111 -7.22 0.96 -20.65
CA ASP A 111 -7.83 2.11 -19.97
C ASP A 111 -6.81 2.90 -19.12
N GLY A 112 -5.52 2.71 -19.38
CA GLY A 112 -4.43 3.48 -18.77
C GLY A 112 -4.07 3.06 -17.35
N GLU A 113 -4.51 1.89 -16.88
CA GLU A 113 -4.02 1.33 -15.63
C GLU A 113 -2.57 0.89 -15.76
N VAL A 114 -1.84 0.91 -14.65
CA VAL A 114 -0.46 0.44 -14.57
C VAL A 114 -0.31 -0.59 -13.47
N LEU A 115 0.65 -1.51 -13.63
CA LEU A 115 0.88 -2.58 -12.65
C LEU A 115 1.59 -2.09 -11.40
N GLN A 116 2.35 -1.00 -11.52
CA GLN A 116 3.12 -0.41 -10.42
C GLN A 116 3.29 1.09 -10.59
N ALA A 117 3.51 1.78 -9.47
CA ALA A 117 3.87 3.19 -9.45
C ALA A 117 4.91 3.47 -8.37
N VAL A 118 5.72 4.51 -8.58
CA VAL A 118 6.72 4.96 -7.61
C VAL A 118 6.29 6.29 -7.02
N VAL A 119 6.24 6.36 -5.71
CA VAL A 119 6.08 7.59 -4.94
C VAL A 119 7.48 8.06 -4.53
N PRO A 120 7.94 9.24 -4.97
CA PRO A 120 9.23 9.78 -4.56
C PRO A 120 9.30 10.02 -3.05
N ALA A 121 10.51 9.97 -2.49
CA ALA A 121 10.72 10.37 -1.10
C ALA A 121 10.13 11.76 -0.83
N HIS A 122 9.49 11.92 0.33
CA HIS A 122 8.83 13.14 0.80
C HIS A 122 7.60 13.60 0.00
N ALA A 123 7.21 12.90 -1.08
CA ALA A 123 5.94 13.18 -1.74
C ALA A 123 4.78 12.73 -0.85
N TRP A 124 3.73 13.56 -0.78
CA TRP A 124 2.48 13.16 -0.15
C TRP A 124 1.77 12.13 -1.02
N GLN A 125 1.20 11.13 -0.38
CA GLN A 125 0.47 10.07 -1.06
C GLN A 125 -0.81 9.71 -0.30
N ASP A 126 -1.82 9.29 -1.02
CA ASP A 126 -3.03 8.68 -0.50
C ASP A 126 -3.52 7.59 -1.45
N ALA A 127 -4.32 6.66 -0.96
CA ALA A 127 -4.84 5.60 -1.81
C ALA A 127 -6.24 5.14 -1.39
N ARG A 128 -7.00 4.64 -2.36
CA ARG A 128 -8.29 3.98 -2.12
C ARG A 128 -8.56 2.90 -3.17
N SER A 129 -9.25 1.86 -2.77
CA SER A 129 -9.80 0.89 -3.71
C SER A 129 -10.92 1.51 -4.55
N LEU A 130 -10.99 1.13 -5.82
CA LEU A 130 -12.10 1.51 -6.72
C LEU A 130 -13.22 0.46 -6.76
N GLY A 131 -13.16 -0.56 -5.89
CA GLY A 131 -14.20 -1.59 -5.77
C GLY A 131 -14.25 -2.18 -4.36
N ALA A 132 -14.64 -3.44 -4.25
CA ALA A 132 -14.86 -4.08 -2.96
C ALA A 132 -13.60 -4.16 -2.10
N TRP A 133 -12.47 -4.44 -2.71
CA TRP A 133 -11.15 -4.47 -2.08
C TRP A 133 -10.03 -4.47 -3.13
N THR A 134 -8.84 -4.03 -2.74
CA THR A 134 -7.60 -4.15 -3.52
C THR A 134 -6.46 -4.63 -2.63
N VAL A 135 -5.67 -5.56 -3.13
CA VAL A 135 -4.41 -6.01 -2.51
C VAL A 135 -3.24 -5.51 -3.34
N VAL A 136 -2.29 -4.89 -2.68
CA VAL A 136 -1.02 -4.41 -3.25
C VAL A 136 0.15 -4.87 -2.39
N SER A 137 1.37 -4.79 -2.91
CA SER A 137 2.57 -4.67 -2.09
C SER A 137 3.07 -3.24 -2.11
N CYS A 138 3.62 -2.80 -0.97
CA CYS A 138 4.39 -1.58 -0.87
C CYS A 138 5.83 -1.93 -0.48
N VAL A 139 6.79 -1.43 -1.26
CA VAL A 139 8.23 -1.59 -0.99
C VAL A 139 8.82 -0.22 -0.74
N VAL A 140 9.40 -0.03 0.43
CA VAL A 140 10.02 1.24 0.83
C VAL A 140 11.54 1.07 0.87
N ALA A 141 12.26 1.96 0.19
CA ALA A 141 13.71 1.94 0.11
C ALA A 141 14.28 3.38 0.23
N PRO A 142 15.19 3.62 1.19
CA PRO A 142 15.64 2.75 2.30
C PRO A 142 14.49 2.26 3.19
N ALA A 143 14.74 1.23 4.01
CA ALA A 143 13.73 0.56 4.83
C ALA A 143 12.80 1.54 5.58
N PHE A 144 11.51 1.24 5.64
CA PHE A 144 10.53 2.05 6.36
C PHE A 144 10.88 2.17 7.84
N GLU A 145 10.83 3.39 8.36
CA GLU A 145 10.94 3.71 9.77
C GLU A 145 9.85 4.72 10.17
N PHE A 146 9.20 4.50 11.30
CA PHE A 146 8.18 5.45 11.78
C PHE A 146 8.72 6.85 12.04
N ALA A 147 10.02 7.00 12.32
CA ALA A 147 10.65 8.29 12.46
C ALA A 147 10.64 9.12 11.17
N GLY A 148 10.61 8.46 10.01
CA GLY A 148 10.53 9.10 8.68
C GLY A 148 9.09 9.18 8.11
N PHE A 149 8.10 8.76 8.88
CA PHE A 149 6.69 8.72 8.47
C PHE A 149 5.92 9.91 9.07
N GLU A 150 5.17 10.61 8.24
CA GLU A 150 4.34 11.74 8.63
C GLU A 150 2.92 11.60 8.08
N MET A 151 1.93 11.65 8.98
CA MET A 151 0.50 11.72 8.63
C MET A 151 0.08 13.17 8.45
N ALA A 152 -0.66 13.46 7.40
CA ALA A 152 -1.31 14.75 7.26
C ALA A 152 -2.39 14.97 8.35
N PRO A 153 -2.65 16.23 8.76
CA PRO A 153 -3.78 16.54 9.63
C PRO A 153 -5.12 16.03 9.06
N GLN A 154 -6.06 15.74 9.93
CA GLN A 154 -7.38 15.27 9.49
C GLN A 154 -8.05 16.34 8.59
N GLY A 155 -8.57 15.89 7.44
CA GLY A 155 -9.22 16.77 6.48
C GLY A 155 -8.26 17.53 5.54
N TRP A 156 -6.95 17.40 5.75
CA TRP A 156 -5.97 17.99 4.85
C TRP A 156 -5.92 17.26 3.50
N SER A 157 -5.75 18.02 2.43
CA SER A 157 -5.41 17.50 1.09
C SER A 157 -4.53 18.50 0.36
N PRO A 158 -3.67 18.06 -0.57
CA PRO A 158 -2.86 18.95 -1.38
C PRO A 158 -3.74 19.91 -2.20
N GLY A 159 -3.42 21.22 -2.17
CA GLY A 159 -4.18 22.25 -2.87
C GLY A 159 -5.50 22.66 -2.21
N GLY A 160 -5.90 22.01 -1.14
CA GLY A 160 -6.98 22.47 -0.27
C GLY A 160 -6.43 23.57 0.64
N GLY A 161 -6.71 24.83 0.34
CA GLY A 161 -6.48 25.90 1.31
C GLY A 161 -7.26 25.57 2.60
N GLU A 162 -6.69 25.91 3.75
CA GLU A 162 -7.40 25.85 5.04
C GLU A 162 -8.77 26.52 4.85
N SER A 163 -9.83 25.74 4.97
CA SER A 163 -11.16 26.30 5.15
C SER A 163 -11.13 27.07 6.45
N ARG A 164 -11.07 28.41 6.35
CA ARG A 164 -11.25 29.33 7.46
C ARG A 164 -12.64 29.17 8.06
#